data_68ee93b36f9b7215752300fa8ec933f7
#
_entry.id   68ee93b36f9b7215752300fa8ec933f7
#
_cell.length_a   1.000
_cell.length_b   1.000
_cell.length_c   1.000
_cell.angle_alpha   90.00
_cell.angle_beta   90.00
_cell.angle_gamma   90.00
#
_symmetry.space_group_name_H-M   'P 1'
#
loop_
_entity.id
_entity.type
_entity.pdbx_description
1 polymer ?
#
loop_
_entity_poly.entity_id
_entity_poly.type
_entity_poly.pdbx_seq_one_letter_code
_entity_poly.pdbx_strand_id
1 'polypeptide(L)'
;MLTVDDYEVIRRKHFIDGLSARAIAKELGHSRKTVAKAIAHPVPPGYQSSGPRKRPAIEAYQPWIDAWLQEDQSRPRKQRHTAQRIFERLCDEHEYGGSASSVRRYVASRKRYLGEVFCPLHFAPGEEAQVDWGEATVVEGGVERKVQIFCMKLCHSHAVFVRAYERANLESFLDGHVRAFEFFGGVPKRIAYDNLKSAVVFVGRGRERRLNRRFLELRSWHLFDSRFCNVAKGNEKGHVENLVKRSQRTFLTPLPEVRDLDELNGKLSRDCLAELDRTDREGQSHRTLWEAEKPLLLALPAGPFAACQERSSIVDKQSLVQFDEHF
;
A
#
# COMPACT_ATOMS: atom_id res chain seq x y z
N MET A 1 -3.45 -44.48 1.02
CA MET A 1 -4.68 -43.66 1.14
C MET A 1 -5.36 -43.79 -0.24
N LEU A 2 -6.67 -44.03 -0.31
CA LEU A 2 -7.36 -44.15 -1.60
C LEU A 2 -7.36 -42.81 -2.33
N THR A 3 -7.17 -42.88 -3.65
CA THR A 3 -7.24 -41.74 -4.57
C THR A 3 -8.68 -41.44 -4.98
N VAL A 4 -8.91 -40.37 -5.71
CA VAL A 4 -10.22 -40.05 -6.32
C VAL A 4 -10.62 -41.14 -7.31
N ASP A 5 -9.66 -41.65 -8.07
CA ASP A 5 -9.90 -42.74 -9.07
C ASP A 5 -10.34 -44.03 -8.38
N ASP A 6 -9.74 -44.39 -7.23
CA ASP A 6 -10.19 -45.54 -6.46
C ASP A 6 -11.63 -45.38 -5.99
N TYR A 7 -12.00 -44.15 -5.57
CA TYR A 7 -13.39 -43.84 -5.19
C TYR A 7 -14.34 -43.98 -6.38
N GLU A 8 -13.94 -43.52 -7.58
CA GLU A 8 -14.74 -43.67 -8.80
C GLU A 8 -14.97 -45.16 -9.11
N VAL A 9 -13.93 -45.97 -9.13
CA VAL A 9 -14.02 -47.41 -9.39
C VAL A 9 -14.98 -48.09 -8.42
N ILE A 10 -14.84 -47.82 -7.09
CA ILE A 10 -15.72 -48.40 -6.09
C ILE A 10 -17.18 -47.95 -6.28
N ARG A 11 -17.41 -46.69 -6.61
CA ARG A 11 -18.75 -46.16 -6.83
C ARG A 11 -19.38 -46.67 -8.08
N ARG A 12 -18.64 -46.84 -9.19
CA ARG A 12 -19.15 -47.45 -10.45
C ARG A 12 -19.58 -48.87 -10.19
N LYS A 13 -18.75 -49.71 -9.54
CA LYS A 13 -19.08 -51.07 -9.19
C LYS A 13 -20.32 -51.18 -8.32
N HIS A 14 -20.57 -50.21 -7.44
CA HIS A 14 -21.75 -50.21 -6.58
C HIS A 14 -23.02 -49.73 -7.29
N PHE A 15 -22.95 -48.54 -7.93
CA PHE A 15 -24.13 -47.86 -8.49
C PHE A 15 -24.48 -48.26 -9.92
N ILE A 16 -23.49 -48.76 -10.70
CA ILE A 16 -23.70 -49.18 -12.10
C ILE A 16 -23.78 -50.71 -12.17
N ASP A 17 -22.76 -51.41 -11.63
CA ASP A 17 -22.68 -52.87 -11.71
C ASP A 17 -23.51 -53.58 -10.62
N GLY A 18 -24.13 -52.87 -9.70
CA GLY A 18 -25.01 -53.40 -8.66
C GLY A 18 -24.33 -54.25 -7.58
N LEU A 19 -23.01 -54.19 -7.47
CA LEU A 19 -22.26 -55.03 -6.55
C LEU A 19 -22.43 -54.56 -5.09
N SER A 20 -22.52 -55.51 -4.15
CA SER A 20 -22.59 -55.19 -2.73
C SER A 20 -21.21 -54.69 -2.21
N ALA A 21 -21.22 -53.82 -1.19
CA ALA A 21 -19.99 -53.36 -0.56
C ALA A 21 -19.08 -54.49 -0.10
N ARG A 22 -19.63 -55.66 0.27
CA ARG A 22 -18.87 -56.87 0.63
C ARG A 22 -18.17 -57.50 -0.55
N ALA A 23 -18.83 -57.58 -1.70
CA ALA A 23 -18.27 -58.12 -2.95
C ALA A 23 -17.12 -57.21 -3.42
N ILE A 24 -17.35 -55.88 -3.47
CA ILE A 24 -16.36 -54.88 -3.86
C ILE A 24 -15.14 -54.89 -2.93
N ALA A 25 -15.35 -55.01 -1.62
CA ALA A 25 -14.26 -55.10 -0.63
C ALA A 25 -13.38 -56.32 -0.86
N LYS A 26 -14.01 -57.48 -1.17
CA LYS A 26 -13.29 -58.72 -1.47
C LYS A 26 -12.53 -58.64 -2.81
N GLU A 27 -13.14 -58.08 -3.83
CA GLU A 27 -12.56 -57.97 -5.16
C GLU A 27 -11.37 -56.98 -5.22
N LEU A 28 -11.50 -55.82 -4.60
CA LEU A 28 -10.49 -54.77 -4.63
C LEU A 28 -9.49 -54.84 -3.48
N GLY A 29 -9.60 -55.83 -2.58
CA GLY A 29 -8.69 -56.01 -1.45
C GLY A 29 -8.80 -54.91 -0.39
N HIS A 30 -9.93 -54.23 -0.29
CA HIS A 30 -10.14 -53.15 0.67
C HIS A 30 -11.00 -53.56 1.89
N SER A 31 -10.89 -52.82 2.97
CA SER A 31 -11.79 -53.04 4.09
C SER A 31 -13.23 -52.62 3.78
N ARG A 32 -14.23 -53.33 4.32
CA ARG A 32 -15.65 -52.92 4.15
C ARG A 32 -15.93 -51.50 4.61
N LYS A 33 -15.24 -51.02 5.65
CA LYS A 33 -15.36 -49.63 6.13
C LYS A 33 -14.87 -48.63 5.08
N THR A 34 -13.76 -48.94 4.40
CA THR A 34 -13.18 -48.13 3.34
C THR A 34 -14.11 -48.05 2.13
N VAL A 35 -14.66 -49.19 1.71
CA VAL A 35 -15.62 -49.24 0.59
C VAL A 35 -16.92 -48.49 0.97
N ALA A 36 -17.48 -48.69 2.16
CA ALA A 36 -18.65 -47.97 2.60
C ALA A 36 -18.44 -46.43 2.61
N LYS A 37 -17.23 -45.99 3.03
CA LYS A 37 -16.85 -44.59 3.00
C LYS A 37 -16.76 -44.04 1.57
N ALA A 38 -16.22 -44.80 0.62
CA ALA A 38 -16.16 -44.41 -0.77
C ALA A 38 -17.54 -44.38 -1.46
N ILE A 39 -18.45 -45.24 -1.06
CA ILE A 39 -19.84 -45.21 -1.51
C ILE A 39 -20.56 -43.94 -1.01
N ALA A 40 -20.37 -43.60 0.27
CA ALA A 40 -21.01 -42.46 0.91
C ALA A 40 -20.49 -41.09 0.43
N HIS A 41 -19.26 -41.00 -0.03
CA HIS A 41 -18.62 -39.73 -0.43
C HIS A 41 -18.08 -39.82 -1.87
N PRO A 42 -18.26 -38.79 -2.72
CA PRO A 42 -17.77 -38.80 -4.11
C PRO A 42 -16.23 -38.64 -4.21
N VAL A 43 -15.60 -38.10 -3.18
CA VAL A 43 -14.16 -37.86 -3.08
C VAL A 43 -13.63 -38.29 -1.71
N PRO A 44 -12.36 -38.69 -1.58
CA PRO A 44 -11.77 -38.96 -0.28
C PRO A 44 -11.91 -37.72 0.62
N PRO A 45 -12.58 -37.82 1.79
CA PRO A 45 -12.62 -36.70 2.72
C PRO A 45 -11.20 -36.39 3.18
N GLY A 46 -10.78 -35.12 3.04
CA GLY A 46 -9.50 -34.64 3.53
C GLY A 46 -9.29 -34.94 5.01
N TYR A 47 -8.04 -34.80 5.48
CA TYR A 47 -7.73 -34.99 6.88
C TYR A 47 -8.54 -33.98 7.73
N GLN A 48 -9.50 -34.50 8.47
CA GLN A 48 -10.25 -33.71 9.46
C GLN A 48 -9.53 -33.84 10.81
N SER A 49 -8.88 -32.76 11.24
CA SER A 49 -8.32 -32.69 12.58
C SER A 49 -9.50 -32.56 13.57
N SER A 50 -9.46 -33.32 14.66
CA SER A 50 -10.49 -33.33 15.71
C SER A 50 -10.53 -32.05 16.56
N GLY A 51 -10.02 -30.93 16.05
CA GLY A 51 -9.99 -29.61 16.69
C GLY A 51 -8.58 -29.01 16.75
N PRO A 52 -8.48 -27.78 17.23
CA PRO A 52 -7.19 -27.12 17.40
C PRO A 52 -6.29 -27.90 18.36
N ARG A 53 -5.01 -28.08 18.01
CA ARG A 53 -4.04 -28.78 18.86
C ARG A 53 -3.97 -28.10 20.23
N LYS A 54 -4.23 -28.86 21.29
CA LYS A 54 -4.05 -28.43 22.70
C LYS A 54 -2.61 -27.95 22.89
N ARG A 55 -2.43 -26.86 23.61
CA ARG A 55 -1.12 -26.26 23.91
C ARG A 55 -0.95 -26.17 25.43
N PRO A 56 -0.85 -27.32 26.15
CA PRO A 56 -0.96 -27.38 27.61
C PRO A 56 0.09 -26.51 28.31
N ALA A 57 1.30 -26.39 27.75
CA ALA A 57 2.40 -25.65 28.37
C ALA A 57 2.17 -24.12 28.43
N ILE A 58 1.31 -23.52 27.59
CA ILE A 58 1.07 -22.09 27.58
C ILE A 58 -0.39 -21.73 27.93
N GLU A 59 -1.27 -22.74 27.97
CA GLU A 59 -2.72 -22.50 28.10
C GLU A 59 -3.06 -21.81 29.43
N ALA A 60 -2.44 -22.18 30.50
CA ALA A 60 -2.62 -21.57 31.83
C ALA A 60 -2.15 -20.11 31.90
N TYR A 61 -1.22 -19.71 31.00
CA TYR A 61 -0.60 -18.38 30.99
C TYR A 61 -1.19 -17.42 29.96
N GLN A 62 -2.10 -17.90 29.11
CA GLN A 62 -2.75 -17.10 28.07
C GLN A 62 -3.46 -15.86 28.63
N PRO A 63 -4.20 -15.90 29.74
CA PRO A 63 -4.89 -14.73 30.28
C PRO A 63 -3.94 -13.56 30.60
N TRP A 64 -2.76 -13.84 31.18
CA TRP A 64 -1.77 -12.81 31.47
C TRP A 64 -1.16 -12.20 30.19
N ILE A 65 -0.82 -13.05 29.22
CA ILE A 65 -0.30 -12.58 27.95
C ILE A 65 -1.33 -11.69 27.25
N ASP A 66 -2.59 -12.10 27.24
CA ASP A 66 -3.67 -11.35 26.60
C ASP A 66 -3.92 -10.01 27.30
N ALA A 67 -3.90 -9.98 28.62
CA ALA A 67 -4.02 -8.75 29.40
C ALA A 67 -2.89 -7.75 29.07
N TRP A 68 -1.63 -8.20 29.06
CA TRP A 68 -0.48 -7.36 28.72
C TRP A 68 -0.54 -6.87 27.27
N LEU A 69 -0.95 -7.70 26.32
CA LEU A 69 -1.12 -7.29 24.92
C LEU A 69 -2.26 -6.28 24.73
N GLN A 70 -3.29 -6.36 25.56
CA GLN A 70 -4.40 -5.41 25.55
C GLN A 70 -3.98 -4.07 26.17
N GLU A 71 -3.26 -4.08 27.27
CA GLU A 71 -2.67 -2.89 27.88
C GLU A 71 -1.73 -2.16 26.93
N ASP A 72 -0.91 -2.92 26.17
CA ASP A 72 0.01 -2.38 25.16
C ASP A 72 -0.67 -1.54 24.09
N GLN A 73 -1.96 -1.73 23.81
CA GLN A 73 -2.66 -0.93 22.81
C GLN A 73 -2.73 0.54 23.18
N SER A 74 -2.80 0.86 24.48
CA SER A 74 -2.81 2.22 25.00
C SER A 74 -1.41 2.83 25.18
N ARG A 75 -0.33 2.01 25.07
CA ARG A 75 1.04 2.43 25.30
C ARG A 75 1.76 2.89 24.03
N PRO A 76 2.72 3.81 24.11
CA PRO A 76 3.56 4.19 22.97
C PRO A 76 4.26 2.97 22.37
N ARG A 77 4.34 2.89 21.03
CA ARG A 77 4.88 1.72 20.30
C ARG A 77 6.24 1.24 20.79
N LYS A 78 7.13 2.17 21.22
CA LYS A 78 8.47 1.85 21.73
C LYS A 78 8.45 1.23 23.13
N GLN A 79 7.35 1.35 23.87
CA GLN A 79 7.17 0.83 25.23
C GLN A 79 6.24 -0.39 25.30
N ARG A 80 5.83 -0.93 24.15
CA ARG A 80 5.03 -2.17 24.06
C ARG A 80 5.89 -3.40 24.26
N HIS A 81 5.33 -4.43 24.86
CA HIS A 81 6.02 -5.69 25.07
C HIS A 81 6.46 -6.34 23.76
N THR A 82 7.71 -6.79 23.72
CA THR A 82 8.18 -7.76 22.73
C THR A 82 7.79 -9.16 23.20
N ALA A 83 7.74 -10.15 22.27
CA ALA A 83 7.48 -11.52 22.65
C ALA A 83 8.56 -12.09 23.59
N GLN A 84 9.79 -11.60 23.48
CA GLN A 84 10.89 -11.94 24.38
C GLN A 84 10.63 -11.37 25.78
N ARG A 85 10.22 -10.09 25.89
CA ARG A 85 9.93 -9.49 27.21
C ARG A 85 8.73 -10.13 27.90
N ILE A 86 7.71 -10.57 27.12
CA ILE A 86 6.59 -11.34 27.65
C ILE A 86 7.08 -12.70 28.21
N PHE A 87 7.98 -13.38 27.50
CA PHE A 87 8.56 -14.64 28.00
C PHE A 87 9.31 -14.45 29.31
N GLU A 88 10.18 -13.42 29.39
CA GLU A 88 10.93 -13.09 30.62
C GLU A 88 9.98 -12.79 31.78
N ARG A 89 8.97 -11.96 31.58
CA ARG A 89 7.97 -11.65 32.61
C ARG A 89 7.20 -12.89 33.08
N LEU A 90 6.85 -13.80 32.15
CA LEU A 90 6.20 -15.06 32.54
C LEU A 90 7.10 -15.93 33.41
N CYS A 91 8.42 -15.98 33.12
CA CYS A 91 9.38 -16.70 33.96
C CYS A 91 9.53 -16.05 35.33
N ASP A 92 9.67 -14.70 35.37
CA ASP A 92 9.94 -13.94 36.58
C ASP A 92 8.72 -13.82 37.51
N GLU A 93 7.53 -13.55 36.91
CA GLU A 93 6.31 -13.22 37.66
C GLU A 93 5.37 -14.44 37.86
N HIS A 94 5.48 -15.48 37.03
CA HIS A 94 4.54 -16.63 37.01
C HIS A 94 5.21 -17.98 36.93
N GLU A 95 6.51 -18.09 37.17
CA GLU A 95 7.27 -19.36 37.19
C GLU A 95 7.10 -20.22 35.92
N TYR A 96 7.01 -19.57 34.73
CA TYR A 96 6.79 -20.24 33.46
C TYR A 96 7.99 -21.11 33.07
N GLY A 97 7.83 -22.45 33.11
CA GLY A 97 8.85 -23.41 32.71
C GLY A 97 8.84 -23.86 31.24
N GLY A 98 8.01 -23.21 30.39
CA GLY A 98 7.90 -23.57 28.97
C GLY A 98 8.91 -22.83 28.08
N SER A 99 8.88 -23.13 26.78
CA SER A 99 9.83 -22.54 25.82
C SER A 99 9.44 -21.14 25.33
N ALA A 100 10.46 -20.28 25.09
CA ALA A 100 10.29 -18.96 24.47
C ALA A 100 9.60 -19.06 23.09
N SER A 101 9.82 -20.14 22.34
CA SER A 101 9.18 -20.38 21.04
C SER A 101 7.67 -20.57 21.14
N SER A 102 7.18 -21.18 22.23
CA SER A 102 5.73 -21.30 22.48
C SER A 102 5.10 -19.95 22.74
N VAL A 103 5.75 -19.09 23.54
CA VAL A 103 5.31 -17.71 23.79
C VAL A 103 5.33 -16.89 22.51
N ARG A 104 6.43 -16.91 21.74
CA ARG A 104 6.53 -16.18 20.46
C ARG A 104 5.41 -16.58 19.50
N ARG A 105 5.11 -17.87 19.37
CA ARG A 105 4.05 -18.37 18.50
C ARG A 105 2.67 -17.92 18.96
N TYR A 106 2.42 -17.96 20.26
CA TYR A 106 1.16 -17.49 20.82
C TYR A 106 0.99 -15.98 20.63
N VAL A 107 1.99 -15.18 21.03
CA VAL A 107 1.99 -13.71 20.84
C VAL A 107 1.80 -13.33 19.37
N ALA A 108 2.49 -14.03 18.45
CA ALA A 108 2.31 -13.78 17.01
C ALA A 108 0.88 -14.08 16.55
N SER A 109 0.25 -15.15 17.03
CA SER A 109 -1.13 -15.48 16.70
C SER A 109 -2.11 -14.43 17.24
N ARG A 110 -1.90 -13.95 18.48
CA ARG A 110 -2.74 -12.93 19.11
C ARG A 110 -2.57 -11.55 18.49
N LYS A 111 -1.34 -11.15 18.17
CA LYS A 111 -1.08 -9.89 17.46
C LYS A 111 -1.71 -9.86 16.06
N ARG A 112 -1.80 -11.00 15.36
CA ARG A 112 -2.59 -11.09 14.11
C ARG A 112 -4.09 -10.89 14.37
N TYR A 113 -4.61 -11.44 15.45
CA TYR A 113 -6.03 -11.34 15.81
C TYR A 113 -6.41 -9.95 16.34
N LEU A 114 -5.49 -9.31 17.09
CA LEU A 114 -5.63 -7.94 17.62
C LEU A 114 -5.18 -6.86 16.62
N GLY A 115 -4.54 -7.27 15.53
CA GLY A 115 -4.10 -6.38 14.46
C GLY A 115 -5.30 -5.73 13.76
N GLU A 116 -5.16 -4.47 13.40
CA GLU A 116 -6.14 -3.79 12.54
C GLU A 116 -6.34 -4.61 11.27
N VAL A 117 -7.59 -4.92 10.96
CA VAL A 117 -7.95 -5.56 9.70
C VAL A 117 -7.66 -4.54 8.60
N PHE A 118 -6.69 -4.85 7.75
CA PHE A 118 -6.44 -4.07 6.55
C PHE A 118 -7.60 -4.27 5.59
N CYS A 119 -8.50 -3.29 5.51
CA CYS A 119 -9.48 -3.24 4.45
C CYS A 119 -8.85 -2.52 3.26
N PRO A 120 -8.62 -3.20 2.12
CA PRO A 120 -8.18 -2.53 0.90
C PRO A 120 -9.19 -1.43 0.56
N LEU A 121 -8.70 -0.19 0.40
CA LEU A 121 -9.55 0.88 -0.12
C LEU A 121 -9.69 0.65 -1.63
N HIS A 122 -10.92 0.45 -2.08
CA HIS A 122 -11.25 0.43 -3.49
C HIS A 122 -11.65 1.83 -3.92
N PHE A 123 -11.04 2.32 -4.99
CA PHE A 123 -11.35 3.61 -5.59
C PHE A 123 -11.98 3.39 -6.96
N ALA A 124 -13.03 4.14 -7.27
CA ALA A 124 -13.59 4.15 -8.62
C ALA A 124 -12.59 4.80 -9.61
N PRO A 125 -12.65 4.43 -10.90
CA PRO A 125 -11.80 5.04 -11.91
C PRO A 125 -11.94 6.56 -11.94
N GLY A 126 -10.82 7.27 -11.96
CA GLY A 126 -10.77 8.75 -11.95
C GLY A 126 -11.15 9.41 -10.64
N GLU A 127 -11.43 8.64 -9.58
CA GLU A 127 -11.92 9.19 -8.31
C GLU A 127 -10.83 9.89 -7.51
N GLU A 128 -9.70 9.23 -7.25
CA GLU A 128 -8.68 9.76 -6.35
C GLU A 128 -7.25 9.48 -6.86
N ALA A 129 -6.37 10.46 -6.66
CA ALA A 129 -4.93 10.28 -6.72
C ALA A 129 -4.29 10.62 -5.37
N GLN A 130 -3.08 10.14 -5.16
CA GLN A 130 -2.26 10.46 -3.99
C GLN A 130 -0.99 11.16 -4.42
N VAL A 131 -0.62 12.20 -3.67
CA VAL A 131 0.61 12.98 -3.86
C VAL A 131 1.47 12.90 -2.62
N ASP A 132 2.77 12.68 -2.83
CA ASP A 132 3.77 12.69 -1.78
C ASP A 132 5.11 13.24 -2.30
N TRP A 133 5.94 13.76 -1.39
CA TRP A 133 7.29 14.24 -1.65
C TRP A 133 8.32 13.36 -0.96
N GLY A 134 9.46 13.18 -1.62
CA GLY A 134 10.59 12.51 -1.05
C GLY A 134 11.92 13.13 -1.46
N GLU A 135 12.96 12.83 -0.70
CA GLU A 135 14.34 13.17 -1.04
C GLU A 135 15.01 11.93 -1.64
N ALA A 136 15.77 12.10 -2.70
CA ALA A 136 16.56 11.04 -3.32
C ALA A 136 17.99 11.53 -3.59
N THR A 137 18.94 10.59 -3.68
CA THR A 137 20.31 10.86 -4.09
C THR A 137 20.47 10.45 -5.55
N VAL A 138 21.19 11.23 -6.31
CA VAL A 138 21.56 10.98 -7.72
C VAL A 138 23.04 11.39 -7.93
N VAL A 139 23.67 10.85 -8.95
CA VAL A 139 24.98 11.30 -9.40
C VAL A 139 24.79 12.21 -10.62
N GLU A 140 25.02 13.50 -10.48
CA GLU A 140 24.89 14.49 -11.53
C GLU A 140 26.28 15.03 -11.90
N GLY A 141 26.69 14.84 -13.15
CA GLY A 141 28.03 15.23 -13.58
C GLY A 141 29.19 14.59 -12.78
N GLY A 142 28.98 13.37 -12.25
CA GLY A 142 29.96 12.64 -11.43
C GLY A 142 29.95 13.02 -9.94
N VAL A 143 29.04 13.89 -9.49
CA VAL A 143 28.93 14.32 -8.09
C VAL A 143 27.59 13.86 -7.50
N GLU A 144 27.64 13.22 -6.33
CA GLU A 144 26.42 12.88 -5.60
C GLU A 144 25.72 14.14 -5.09
N ARG A 145 24.44 14.28 -5.40
CA ARG A 145 23.59 15.34 -4.86
C ARG A 145 22.20 14.83 -4.49
N LYS A 146 21.58 15.57 -3.59
CA LYS A 146 20.21 15.33 -3.18
C LYS A 146 19.26 16.11 -4.08
N VAL A 147 18.22 15.43 -4.53
CA VAL A 147 17.10 15.99 -5.28
C VAL A 147 15.78 15.71 -4.56
N GLN A 148 14.79 16.55 -4.82
CA GLN A 148 13.45 16.32 -4.32
C GLN A 148 12.62 15.64 -5.40
N ILE A 149 11.89 14.59 -5.04
CA ILE A 149 11.02 13.87 -5.98
C ILE A 149 9.55 14.11 -5.65
N PHE A 150 8.82 14.60 -6.63
CA PHE A 150 7.37 14.65 -6.63
C PHE A 150 6.83 13.33 -7.14
N CYS A 151 5.93 12.70 -6.39
CA CYS A 151 5.29 11.46 -6.76
C CYS A 151 3.77 11.64 -6.75
N MET A 152 3.09 11.31 -7.86
CA MET A 152 1.63 11.21 -7.91
C MET A 152 1.23 9.84 -8.42
N LYS A 153 0.19 9.25 -7.81
CA LYS A 153 -0.32 7.93 -8.17
C LYS A 153 -1.83 7.96 -8.27
N LEU A 154 -2.39 7.47 -9.36
CA LEU A 154 -3.82 7.18 -9.48
C LEU A 154 -4.17 5.97 -8.61
N CYS A 155 -5.21 6.09 -7.80
CA CYS A 155 -5.55 5.05 -6.82
C CYS A 155 -6.20 3.82 -7.45
N HIS A 156 -6.90 3.96 -8.57
CA HIS A 156 -7.55 2.86 -9.28
C HIS A 156 -6.57 2.08 -10.15
N SER A 157 -5.98 2.70 -11.16
CA SER A 157 -5.08 2.03 -12.11
C SER A 157 -3.69 1.76 -11.57
N HIS A 158 -3.34 2.38 -10.44
CA HIS A 158 -1.98 2.38 -9.90
C HIS A 158 -0.92 3.03 -10.79
N ALA A 159 -1.32 3.75 -11.84
CA ALA A 159 -0.42 4.54 -12.66
C ALA A 159 0.33 5.56 -11.80
N VAL A 160 1.66 5.61 -11.95
CA VAL A 160 2.55 6.46 -11.15
C VAL A 160 3.25 7.45 -12.06
N PHE A 161 3.31 8.70 -11.61
CA PHE A 161 4.14 9.75 -12.18
C PHE A 161 5.18 10.19 -11.15
N VAL A 162 6.44 10.30 -11.57
CA VAL A 162 7.56 10.75 -10.73
C VAL A 162 8.36 11.79 -11.49
N ARG A 163 8.70 12.89 -10.82
CA ARG A 163 9.53 13.97 -11.37
C ARG A 163 10.49 14.50 -10.31
N ALA A 164 11.72 14.76 -10.69
CA ALA A 164 12.75 15.33 -9.85
C ALA A 164 12.85 16.85 -9.97
N TYR A 165 13.14 17.49 -8.85
CA TYR A 165 13.32 18.93 -8.69
C TYR A 165 14.52 19.22 -7.79
N GLU A 166 15.10 20.40 -7.93
CA GLU A 166 16.14 20.83 -6.99
C GLU A 166 15.63 21.08 -5.58
N ARG A 167 14.43 21.62 -5.47
CA ARG A 167 13.80 22.03 -4.21
C ARG A 167 12.31 21.65 -4.17
N ALA A 168 11.83 21.29 -2.97
CA ALA A 168 10.41 21.08 -2.72
C ALA A 168 9.75 22.41 -2.32
N ASN A 169 9.69 23.38 -3.26
CA ASN A 169 9.04 24.66 -3.09
C ASN A 169 7.64 24.67 -3.73
N LEU A 170 6.96 25.82 -3.67
CA LEU A 170 5.61 25.97 -4.21
C LEU A 170 5.57 25.80 -5.73
N GLU A 171 6.53 26.38 -6.44
CA GLU A 171 6.62 26.31 -7.91
C GLU A 171 6.78 24.86 -8.37
N SER A 172 7.72 24.12 -7.77
CA SER A 172 7.94 22.70 -8.06
C SER A 172 6.69 21.86 -7.74
N PHE A 173 5.97 22.23 -6.67
CA PHE A 173 4.72 21.58 -6.30
C PHE A 173 3.62 21.81 -7.34
N LEU A 174 3.47 23.04 -7.82
CA LEU A 174 2.48 23.39 -8.85
C LEU A 174 2.84 22.74 -10.19
N ASP A 175 4.11 22.83 -10.63
CA ASP A 175 4.59 22.20 -11.87
C ASP A 175 4.44 20.68 -11.81
N GLY A 176 4.74 20.04 -10.67
CA GLY A 176 4.57 18.60 -10.48
C GLY A 176 3.13 18.14 -10.75
N HIS A 177 2.14 18.92 -10.31
CA HIS A 177 0.72 18.64 -10.62
C HIS A 177 0.41 18.79 -12.09
N VAL A 178 0.80 19.90 -12.70
CA VAL A 178 0.56 20.15 -14.12
C VAL A 178 1.16 19.04 -14.98
N ARG A 179 2.41 18.69 -14.74
CA ARG A 179 3.10 17.59 -15.45
C ARG A 179 2.47 16.22 -15.22
N ALA A 180 2.01 15.96 -13.99
CA ALA A 180 1.31 14.71 -13.70
C ALA A 180 -0.03 14.62 -14.45
N PHE A 181 -0.81 15.70 -14.50
CA PHE A 181 -2.07 15.75 -15.24
C PHE A 181 -1.84 15.57 -16.74
N GLU A 182 -0.81 16.21 -17.31
CA GLU A 182 -0.40 15.99 -18.69
C GLU A 182 -0.03 14.52 -18.95
N PHE A 183 0.76 13.92 -18.06
CA PHE A 183 1.17 12.51 -18.15
C PHE A 183 -0.04 11.57 -18.10
N PHE A 184 -0.96 11.77 -17.16
CA PHE A 184 -2.17 10.94 -17.05
C PHE A 184 -3.18 11.19 -18.17
N GLY A 185 -3.09 12.32 -18.86
CA GLY A 185 -4.03 12.74 -19.89
C GLY A 185 -5.35 13.24 -19.34
N GLY A 186 -5.38 13.69 -18.09
CA GLY A 186 -6.57 14.19 -17.39
C GLY A 186 -6.31 14.41 -15.90
N VAL A 187 -7.33 14.91 -15.20
CA VAL A 187 -7.24 15.29 -13.78
C VAL A 187 -8.14 14.39 -12.93
N PRO A 188 -7.61 13.75 -11.86
CA PRO A 188 -8.44 12.98 -10.93
C PRO A 188 -9.41 13.91 -10.18
N LYS A 189 -10.62 13.43 -9.87
CA LYS A 189 -11.65 14.24 -9.19
C LYS A 189 -11.19 14.73 -7.81
N ARG A 190 -10.34 13.97 -7.13
CA ARG A 190 -9.83 14.30 -5.80
C ARG A 190 -8.35 13.92 -5.69
N ILE A 191 -7.59 14.71 -4.95
CA ILE A 191 -6.19 14.43 -4.65
C ILE A 191 -5.98 14.41 -3.13
N ALA A 192 -5.39 13.31 -2.64
CA ALA A 192 -5.04 13.13 -1.24
C ALA A 192 -3.57 13.54 -1.00
N TYR A 193 -3.35 14.31 0.05
CA TYR A 193 -2.03 14.83 0.44
C TYR A 193 -1.69 14.42 1.87
N ASP A 194 -0.43 14.04 2.11
CA ASP A 194 0.09 13.91 3.48
C ASP A 194 0.69 15.25 3.90
N ASN A 195 -0.08 16.07 4.59
CA ASN A 195 0.31 17.27 5.36
C ASN A 195 1.43 18.16 4.75
N LEU A 196 1.35 18.44 3.45
CA LEU A 196 2.37 19.13 2.69
C LEU A 196 2.43 20.62 3.05
N LYS A 197 3.58 21.07 3.58
CA LYS A 197 3.84 22.49 3.90
C LYS A 197 3.69 23.41 2.67
N SER A 198 3.98 22.92 1.47
CA SER A 198 3.85 23.68 0.22
C SER A 198 2.40 24.03 -0.14
N ALA A 199 1.43 23.19 0.24
CA ALA A 199 0.01 23.42 -0.01
C ALA A 199 -0.69 24.16 1.14
N VAL A 200 -0.14 24.08 2.36
CA VAL A 200 -0.80 24.54 3.60
C VAL A 200 0.04 25.63 4.26
N VAL A 201 -0.52 26.83 4.36
CA VAL A 201 0.11 27.97 5.04
C VAL A 201 -0.01 27.84 6.57
N PHE A 202 -1.11 27.25 7.07
CA PHE A 202 -1.39 27.15 8.50
C PHE A 202 -2.23 25.90 8.80
N VAL A 203 -1.88 25.18 9.88
CA VAL A 203 -2.64 24.04 10.40
C VAL A 203 -3.23 24.44 11.75
N GLY A 204 -4.55 24.66 11.81
CA GLY A 204 -5.30 24.90 13.04
C GLY A 204 -5.64 23.62 13.80
N ARG A 205 -6.47 23.74 14.85
CA ARG A 205 -6.99 22.58 15.58
C ARG A 205 -7.98 21.78 14.73
N GLY A 206 -7.83 20.46 14.68
CA GLY A 206 -8.72 19.57 13.93
C GLY A 206 -8.51 19.60 12.41
N ARG A 207 -9.54 19.97 11.66
CA ARG A 207 -9.53 20.03 10.17
C ARG A 207 -9.27 21.43 9.61
N GLU A 208 -9.08 22.44 10.45
CA GLU A 208 -8.82 23.80 10.02
C GLU A 208 -7.45 23.92 9.37
N ARG A 209 -7.42 24.29 8.09
CA ARG A 209 -6.19 24.53 7.32
C ARG A 209 -6.38 25.74 6.44
N ARG A 210 -5.39 26.63 6.45
CA ARG A 210 -5.33 27.75 5.51
C ARG A 210 -4.47 27.33 4.32
N LEU A 211 -5.09 27.19 3.17
CA LEU A 211 -4.42 26.77 1.94
C LEU A 211 -3.70 27.94 1.31
N ASN A 212 -2.61 27.64 0.60
CA ASN A 212 -1.90 28.62 -0.20
C ASN A 212 -2.81 29.13 -1.36
N ARG A 213 -2.79 30.43 -1.65
CA ARG A 213 -3.61 31.05 -2.70
C ARG A 213 -3.34 30.43 -4.07
N ARG A 214 -2.09 30.25 -4.44
CA ARG A 214 -1.71 29.64 -5.75
C ARG A 214 -2.17 28.20 -5.86
N PHE A 215 -2.17 27.45 -4.74
CA PHE A 215 -2.74 26.10 -4.73
C PHE A 215 -4.27 26.12 -4.92
N LEU A 216 -4.98 27.10 -4.35
CA LEU A 216 -6.41 27.27 -4.58
C LEU A 216 -6.69 27.62 -6.06
N GLU A 217 -5.86 28.44 -6.69
CA GLU A 217 -5.94 28.79 -8.10
C GLU A 217 -5.70 27.53 -8.97
N LEU A 218 -4.68 26.71 -8.68
CA LEU A 218 -4.45 25.42 -9.36
C LEU A 218 -5.68 24.51 -9.27
N ARG A 219 -6.25 24.39 -8.06
CA ARG A 219 -7.45 23.60 -7.79
C ARG A 219 -8.65 24.07 -8.58
N SER A 220 -8.87 25.39 -8.60
CA SER A 220 -9.95 26.02 -9.36
C SER A 220 -9.77 25.87 -10.87
N TRP A 221 -8.53 25.98 -11.36
CA TRP A 221 -8.22 25.83 -12.79
C TRP A 221 -8.46 24.41 -13.31
N HIS A 222 -8.07 23.40 -12.52
CA HIS A 222 -8.17 22.00 -12.90
C HIS A 222 -9.41 21.28 -12.33
N LEU A 223 -10.22 21.95 -11.51
CA LEU A 223 -11.50 21.48 -10.95
C LEU A 223 -11.41 20.22 -10.09
N PHE A 224 -10.29 19.97 -9.41
CA PHE A 224 -10.17 18.84 -8.50
C PHE A 224 -10.39 19.23 -7.03
N ASP A 225 -10.85 18.27 -6.23
CA ASP A 225 -10.93 18.43 -4.78
C ASP A 225 -9.63 18.02 -4.08
N SER A 226 -9.31 18.63 -2.94
CA SER A 226 -8.14 18.29 -2.13
C SER A 226 -8.55 17.70 -0.80
N ARG A 227 -7.96 16.55 -0.44
CA ARG A 227 -8.10 15.90 0.87
C ARG A 227 -6.74 15.84 1.55
N PHE A 228 -6.67 16.28 2.80
CA PHE A 228 -5.45 16.20 3.59
C PHE A 228 -5.62 15.13 4.67
N CYS A 229 -4.67 14.19 4.77
CA CYS A 229 -4.67 13.16 5.79
C CYS A 229 -4.51 13.78 7.19
N ASN A 230 -5.18 13.20 8.20
CA ASN A 230 -5.09 13.68 9.57
C ASN A 230 -3.75 13.28 10.19
N VAL A 231 -3.16 14.22 10.95
CA VAL A 231 -1.99 13.93 11.79
C VAL A 231 -2.38 12.84 12.81
N ALA A 232 -1.62 11.75 12.87
CA ALA A 232 -1.76 10.62 13.81
C ALA A 232 -2.79 9.52 13.51
N LYS A 233 -3.46 9.48 12.34
CA LYS A 233 -4.25 8.30 11.94
C LYS A 233 -3.47 7.42 10.97
N GLY A 234 -2.79 6.39 11.50
CA GLY A 234 -1.93 5.45 10.75
C GLY A 234 -2.66 4.72 9.62
N ASN A 235 -3.98 4.48 9.75
CA ASN A 235 -4.79 3.77 8.78
C ASN A 235 -5.04 4.57 7.48
N GLU A 236 -5.05 5.90 7.57
CA GLU A 236 -5.13 6.78 6.40
C GLU A 236 -3.77 6.91 5.68
N LYS A 237 -2.65 6.60 6.38
CA LYS A 237 -1.27 6.74 5.89
C LYS A 237 -0.72 5.52 5.13
N GLY A 238 -1.31 4.35 5.28
CA GLY A 238 -0.72 3.10 4.80
C GLY A 238 -0.41 3.03 3.30
N HIS A 239 -1.11 3.82 2.47
CA HIS A 239 -0.87 3.91 1.04
C HIS A 239 0.10 5.02 0.63
N VAL A 240 0.10 6.17 1.34
CA VAL A 240 0.91 7.35 1.02
C VAL A 240 2.38 7.13 1.42
N GLU A 241 2.64 6.61 2.63
CA GLU A 241 4.00 6.39 3.16
C GLU A 241 4.83 5.40 2.32
N ASN A 242 4.18 4.56 1.51
CA ASN A 242 4.83 3.61 0.62
C ASN A 242 5.13 4.17 -0.79
N LEU A 243 4.49 5.26 -1.23
CA LEU A 243 4.62 5.76 -2.59
C LEU A 243 6.06 6.22 -2.88
N VAL A 244 6.61 7.11 -2.06
CA VAL A 244 7.99 7.61 -2.20
C VAL A 244 9.00 6.46 -2.11
N LYS A 245 8.93 5.63 -1.07
CA LYS A 245 9.86 4.50 -0.88
C LYS A 245 9.82 3.52 -2.07
N ARG A 246 8.63 3.26 -2.59
CA ARG A 246 8.47 2.42 -3.78
C ARG A 246 9.07 3.10 -5.00
N SER A 247 8.79 4.38 -5.22
CA SER A 247 9.34 5.14 -6.35
C SER A 247 10.87 5.18 -6.31
N GLN A 248 11.48 5.40 -5.15
CA GLN A 248 12.94 5.34 -4.97
C GLN A 248 13.51 3.97 -5.36
N ARG A 249 12.88 2.88 -4.89
CA ARG A 249 13.34 1.51 -5.20
C ARG A 249 13.14 1.13 -6.66
N THR A 250 12.04 1.58 -7.27
CA THR A 250 11.68 1.21 -8.64
C THR A 250 12.44 2.03 -9.66
N PHE A 251 12.59 3.35 -9.46
CA PHE A 251 13.07 4.27 -10.47
C PHE A 251 14.49 4.81 -10.21
N LEU A 252 14.93 4.76 -8.94
CA LEU A 252 16.20 5.38 -8.51
C LEU A 252 17.16 4.36 -7.88
N THR A 253 16.96 3.08 -8.15
CA THR A 253 17.86 2.00 -7.74
C THR A 253 18.16 1.09 -8.94
N PRO A 254 19.42 0.91 -9.34
CA PRO A 254 20.64 1.50 -8.76
C PRO A 254 20.66 3.03 -8.87
N LEU A 255 21.62 3.67 -8.14
CA LEU A 255 21.76 5.11 -8.11
C LEU A 255 21.93 5.66 -9.54
N PRO A 256 21.04 6.53 -10.04
CA PRO A 256 21.12 7.01 -11.40
C PRO A 256 22.28 7.99 -11.58
N GLU A 257 23.06 7.78 -12.65
CA GLU A 257 24.06 8.72 -13.12
C GLU A 257 23.52 9.50 -14.32
N VAL A 258 23.51 10.81 -14.22
CA VAL A 258 22.92 11.72 -15.22
C VAL A 258 23.78 12.98 -15.36
N ARG A 259 23.62 13.69 -16.48
CA ARG A 259 24.30 14.95 -16.71
C ARG A 259 23.63 16.11 -15.96
N ASP A 260 22.30 16.08 -15.95
CA ASP A 260 21.44 17.13 -15.40
C ASP A 260 20.06 16.58 -15.02
N LEU A 261 19.23 17.43 -14.39
CA LEU A 261 17.88 17.07 -14.00
C LEU A 261 16.95 16.79 -15.18
N ASP A 262 17.19 17.37 -16.35
CA ASP A 262 16.34 17.16 -17.54
C ASP A 262 16.53 15.74 -18.06
N GLU A 263 17.77 15.25 -18.10
CA GLU A 263 18.08 13.86 -18.43
C GLU A 263 17.44 12.89 -17.42
N LEU A 264 17.56 13.20 -16.12
CA LEU A 264 16.91 12.42 -15.06
C LEU A 264 15.39 12.37 -15.27
N ASN A 265 14.77 13.50 -15.50
CA ASN A 265 13.32 13.60 -15.70
C ASN A 265 12.86 12.88 -16.98
N GLY A 266 13.66 12.95 -18.05
CA GLY A 266 13.44 12.16 -19.26
C GLY A 266 13.49 10.65 -19.00
N LYS A 267 14.46 10.20 -18.18
CA LYS A 267 14.54 8.80 -17.75
C LYS A 267 13.33 8.42 -16.89
N LEU A 268 13.00 9.20 -15.86
CA LEU A 268 11.87 8.94 -14.97
C LEU A 268 10.55 8.84 -15.74
N SER A 269 10.33 9.69 -16.74
CA SER A 269 9.13 9.66 -17.60
C SER A 269 9.02 8.34 -18.36
N ARG A 270 10.12 7.87 -18.97
CA ARG A 270 10.15 6.55 -19.65
C ARG A 270 9.91 5.39 -18.68
N ASP A 271 10.54 5.44 -17.51
CA ASP A 271 10.42 4.39 -16.50
C ASP A 271 8.98 4.33 -15.92
N CYS A 272 8.32 5.49 -15.73
CA CYS A 272 6.91 5.55 -15.34
C CYS A 272 5.99 4.94 -16.41
N LEU A 273 6.26 5.15 -17.70
CA LEU A 273 5.52 4.51 -18.79
C LEU A 273 5.76 2.98 -18.83
N ALA A 274 6.98 2.53 -18.57
CA ALA A 274 7.31 1.10 -18.51
C ALA A 274 6.65 0.42 -17.29
N GLU A 275 6.53 1.11 -16.15
CA GLU A 275 5.86 0.57 -14.95
C GLU A 275 4.37 0.29 -15.18
N LEU A 276 3.75 0.91 -16.19
CA LEU A 276 2.37 0.60 -16.58
C LEU A 276 2.19 -0.83 -17.09
N ASP A 277 3.24 -1.47 -17.60
CA ASP A 277 3.18 -2.85 -18.09
C ASP A 277 3.22 -3.89 -16.95
N ARG A 278 3.42 -3.44 -15.72
CA ARG A 278 3.34 -4.28 -14.54
C ARG A 278 1.91 -4.75 -14.30
N THR A 279 1.78 -6.01 -13.87
CA THR A 279 0.50 -6.61 -13.50
C THR A 279 0.23 -6.48 -11.99
N ASP A 280 -1.03 -6.32 -11.62
CA ASP A 280 -1.52 -6.40 -10.26
C ASP A 280 -1.58 -7.86 -9.76
N ARG A 281 -2.17 -8.06 -8.57
CA ARG A 281 -2.34 -9.41 -7.97
C ARG A 281 -3.39 -10.25 -8.71
N GLU A 282 -4.26 -9.63 -9.47
CA GLU A 282 -5.33 -10.25 -10.24
C GLU A 282 -4.89 -10.55 -11.69
N GLY A 283 -3.66 -10.18 -12.05
CA GLY A 283 -3.05 -10.41 -13.35
C GLY A 283 -3.40 -9.35 -14.40
N GLN A 284 -4.07 -8.24 -14.02
CA GLN A 284 -4.34 -7.13 -14.93
C GLN A 284 -3.14 -6.17 -14.98
N SER A 285 -2.78 -5.69 -16.18
CA SER A 285 -1.73 -4.70 -16.31
C SER A 285 -2.25 -3.31 -15.89
N HIS A 286 -1.38 -2.53 -15.22
CA HIS A 286 -1.72 -1.16 -14.85
C HIS A 286 -2.04 -0.31 -16.10
N ARG A 287 -1.47 -0.64 -17.26
CA ARG A 287 -1.76 0.01 -18.55
C ARG A 287 -3.22 -0.18 -18.95
N THR A 288 -3.73 -1.40 -18.89
CA THR A 288 -5.14 -1.71 -19.23
C THR A 288 -6.08 -0.96 -18.29
N LEU A 289 -5.78 -0.94 -16.99
CA LEU A 289 -6.57 -0.21 -15.99
C LEU A 289 -6.49 1.30 -16.24
N TRP A 290 -5.31 1.83 -16.57
CA TRP A 290 -5.13 3.26 -16.84
C TRP A 290 -5.84 3.71 -18.11
N GLU A 291 -5.78 2.95 -19.19
CA GLU A 291 -6.49 3.24 -20.44
C GLU A 291 -8.00 3.27 -20.23
N ALA A 292 -8.53 2.36 -19.40
CA ALA A 292 -9.94 2.36 -19.00
C ALA A 292 -10.30 3.54 -18.08
N GLU A 293 -9.38 3.98 -17.21
CA GLU A 293 -9.56 5.09 -16.28
C GLU A 293 -9.46 6.46 -16.96
N LYS A 294 -8.60 6.60 -17.97
CA LYS A 294 -8.28 7.86 -18.66
C LYS A 294 -9.51 8.64 -19.14
N PRO A 295 -10.52 8.05 -19.80
CA PRO A 295 -11.72 8.78 -20.24
C PRO A 295 -12.62 9.25 -19.09
N LEU A 296 -12.40 8.76 -17.85
CA LEU A 296 -13.17 9.09 -16.65
C LEU A 296 -12.49 10.15 -15.76
N LEU A 297 -11.27 10.56 -16.12
CA LEU A 297 -10.61 11.73 -15.56
C LEU A 297 -11.30 13.02 -16.05
N LEU A 298 -11.18 14.08 -15.27
CA LEU A 298 -11.62 15.41 -15.73
C LEU A 298 -10.73 15.87 -16.89
N ALA A 299 -11.32 16.56 -17.86
CA ALA A 299 -10.57 17.08 -19.01
C ALA A 299 -9.51 18.10 -18.58
N LEU A 300 -8.38 18.08 -19.27
CA LEU A 300 -7.37 19.13 -19.11
C LEU A 300 -7.94 20.46 -19.58
N PRO A 301 -7.66 21.58 -18.86
CA PRO A 301 -8.01 22.91 -19.31
C PRO A 301 -7.40 23.23 -20.68
N ALA A 302 -8.06 24.07 -21.47
CA ALA A 302 -7.61 24.46 -22.81
C ALA A 302 -6.30 25.29 -22.85
N GLY A 303 -5.92 25.92 -21.73
CA GLY A 303 -4.70 26.69 -21.59
C GLY A 303 -3.76 26.17 -20.52
N PRO A 304 -2.48 26.56 -20.56
CA PRO A 304 -1.52 26.17 -19.52
C PRO A 304 -1.79 26.91 -18.20
N PHE A 305 -1.57 26.23 -17.09
CA PHE A 305 -1.49 26.87 -15.76
C PHE A 305 -0.05 27.35 -15.51
N ALA A 306 0.12 28.65 -15.18
CA ALA A 306 1.43 29.17 -14.83
C ALA A 306 1.87 28.71 -13.45
N ALA A 307 2.75 27.72 -13.40
CA ALA A 307 3.30 27.15 -12.16
C ALA A 307 4.42 28.04 -11.60
N CYS A 308 4.10 29.32 -11.32
CA CYS A 308 5.05 30.31 -10.79
C CYS A 308 4.43 31.08 -9.62
N GLN A 309 5.26 31.79 -8.88
CA GLN A 309 4.80 32.82 -7.95
C GLN A 309 4.65 34.14 -8.73
N GLU A 310 3.52 34.79 -8.52
CA GLU A 310 3.29 36.13 -9.03
C GLU A 310 3.47 37.14 -7.88
N ARG A 311 4.28 38.16 -8.14
CA ARG A 311 4.48 39.27 -7.22
C ARG A 311 4.22 40.56 -7.95
N SER A 312 3.45 41.46 -7.34
CA SER A 312 3.31 42.82 -7.81
C SER A 312 4.29 43.71 -7.07
N SER A 313 5.09 44.43 -7.78
CA SER A 313 6.03 45.42 -7.22
C SER A 313 5.83 46.80 -7.85
N ILE A 314 6.12 47.83 -7.08
CA ILE A 314 6.07 49.19 -7.57
C ILE A 314 7.42 49.50 -8.22
N VAL A 315 7.36 50.00 -9.46
CA VAL A 315 8.55 50.48 -10.17
C VAL A 315 9.00 51.79 -9.54
N ASP A 316 10.26 51.90 -9.18
CA ASP A 316 10.82 53.12 -8.63
C ASP A 316 11.05 54.20 -9.68
N LYS A 317 11.52 55.37 -9.27
CA LYS A 317 11.77 56.53 -10.18
C LYS A 317 12.88 56.25 -11.20
N GLN A 318 13.70 55.22 -10.99
CA GLN A 318 14.79 54.81 -11.90
C GLN A 318 14.36 53.64 -12.81
N SER A 319 13.08 53.31 -12.85
CA SER A 319 12.49 52.19 -13.60
C SER A 319 13.02 50.82 -13.12
N LEU A 320 13.44 50.69 -11.86
CA LEU A 320 13.87 49.45 -11.23
C LEU A 320 12.74 48.82 -10.43
N VAL A 321 12.73 47.49 -10.42
CA VAL A 321 11.82 46.65 -9.61
C VAL A 321 12.64 45.79 -8.66
N GLN A 322 12.33 45.91 -7.38
CA GLN A 322 12.96 45.02 -6.38
C GLN A 322 12.33 43.63 -6.45
N PHE A 323 13.16 42.62 -6.65
CA PHE A 323 12.79 41.23 -6.66
C PHE A 323 13.69 40.45 -5.70
N ASP A 324 13.10 39.88 -4.63
CA ASP A 324 13.77 39.03 -3.61
C ASP A 324 15.06 39.63 -3.07
N GLU A 325 15.05 40.91 -2.60
CA GLU A 325 16.21 41.62 -2.05
C GLU A 325 17.31 41.98 -3.09
N HIS A 326 17.07 41.71 -4.35
CA HIS A 326 17.92 42.13 -5.50
C HIS A 326 17.23 43.21 -6.33
N PHE A 327 18.03 44.17 -6.84
CA PHE A 327 17.56 45.20 -7.75
C PHE A 327 17.89 44.85 -9.20
#